data_904371bedcade1b52647fb142395a216
#
_entry.id   904371bedcade1b52647fb142395a216
#
_cell.length_a   1.000
_cell.length_b   1.000
_cell.length_c   1.000
_cell.angle_alpha   90.00
_cell.angle_beta   90.00
_cell.angle_gamma   90.00
#
_symmetry.space_group_name_H-M   'P 1'
#
loop_
_entity.id
_entity.type
_entity.pdbx_description
1 polymer ?
#
loop_
_entity_poly.entity_id
_entity_poly.type
_entity_poly.pdbx_seq_one_letter_code
_entity_poly.pdbx_strand_id
1 'polypeptide(L)'
;MSGGLDFACVGVRAEPYAVGPTLVFRVRITANGDDRRVHAIALRCQLRVQPAERRYSDAEAEGLGDLFGERERWGRSLNPMQFAHVSVVVPGFDGSTEVDLPVPCSYDTDIAATRYFEALTDGEVPLLLLFSGTAFRGPGGFQVEPVPWNKEALCRMPVAVWREMIDQHFPGCGWLRLPREVLTALRGYRSRHGLPSWEATVEQLLTHAEADADPAPRLLTTEGSPA
;
A
#
# COMPACT_ATOMS: atom_id res chain seq x y z
N MET A 1 -4.35 -15.81 37.13
CA MET A 1 -4.65 -14.62 36.26
C MET A 1 -3.99 -14.89 34.95
N SER A 2 -4.75 -15.00 33.85
CA SER A 2 -4.19 -15.30 32.54
C SER A 2 -3.25 -14.15 32.10
N GLY A 3 -1.99 -14.44 31.87
CA GLY A 3 -1.01 -13.45 31.44
C GLY A 3 -1.30 -12.98 30.01
N GLY A 4 -1.58 -11.68 29.84
CA GLY A 4 -1.88 -11.10 28.52
C GLY A 4 -0.65 -11.06 27.60
N LEU A 5 -0.90 -10.95 26.30
CA LEU A 5 0.11 -10.57 25.30
C LEU A 5 -0.14 -9.11 24.93
N ASP A 6 0.94 -8.32 24.80
CA ASP A 6 0.90 -6.98 24.26
C ASP A 6 1.74 -6.91 23.00
N PHE A 7 1.29 -6.07 22.05
CA PHE A 7 1.89 -5.92 20.75
C PHE A 7 2.23 -4.44 20.49
N ALA A 8 3.40 -4.18 19.95
CA ALA A 8 3.82 -2.85 19.54
C ALA A 8 4.55 -2.91 18.20
N CYS A 9 4.18 -2.06 17.26
CA CYS A 9 4.98 -1.88 16.05
C CYS A 9 6.20 -1.01 16.42
N VAL A 10 7.39 -1.56 16.21
CA VAL A 10 8.65 -0.87 16.55
C VAL A 10 9.39 -0.36 15.33
N GLY A 11 8.92 -0.68 14.14
CA GLY A 11 9.50 -0.17 12.90
C GLY A 11 8.91 -0.80 11.65
N VAL A 12 9.16 -0.18 10.52
CA VAL A 12 8.85 -0.70 9.19
C VAL A 12 10.00 -0.37 8.24
N ARG A 13 10.31 -1.29 7.34
CA ARG A 13 11.36 -1.14 6.34
C ARG A 13 10.98 -1.80 5.02
N ALA A 14 11.61 -1.37 3.94
CA ALA A 14 11.62 -2.12 2.69
C ALA A 14 12.51 -3.37 2.83
N GLU A 15 12.17 -4.45 2.10
CA GLU A 15 13.00 -5.66 2.05
C GLU A 15 13.72 -5.75 0.71
N PRO A 16 15.01 -5.39 0.65
CA PRO A 16 15.73 -5.25 -0.61
C PRO A 16 16.00 -6.57 -1.32
N TYR A 17 15.99 -7.69 -0.59
CA TYR A 17 16.31 -9.01 -1.15
C TYR A 17 15.08 -9.88 -1.40
N ALA A 18 13.88 -9.33 -1.25
CA ALA A 18 12.66 -10.05 -1.61
C ALA A 18 12.54 -10.20 -3.13
N VAL A 19 11.85 -11.26 -3.56
CA VAL A 19 11.59 -11.52 -5.01
C VAL A 19 10.69 -10.43 -5.63
N GLY A 20 9.90 -9.74 -4.82
CA GLY A 20 9.04 -8.65 -5.23
C GLY A 20 8.88 -7.61 -4.12
N PRO A 21 8.22 -6.46 -4.42
CA PRO A 21 8.04 -5.41 -3.45
C PRO A 21 7.47 -5.95 -2.14
N THR A 22 8.21 -5.76 -1.06
CA THR A 22 7.85 -6.30 0.26
C THR A 22 8.20 -5.30 1.35
N LEU A 23 7.21 -4.97 2.18
CA LEU A 23 7.42 -4.23 3.42
C LEU A 23 7.58 -5.22 4.58
N VAL A 24 8.45 -4.91 5.51
CA VAL A 24 8.64 -5.69 6.73
C VAL A 24 8.29 -4.84 7.93
N PHE A 25 7.25 -5.24 8.64
CA PHE A 25 6.83 -4.60 9.89
C PHE A 25 7.46 -5.36 11.06
N ARG A 26 8.26 -4.68 11.86
CA ARG A 26 8.83 -5.26 13.08
C ARG A 26 7.88 -5.05 14.24
N VAL A 27 7.44 -6.14 14.83
CA VAL A 27 6.49 -6.14 15.94
C VAL A 27 7.17 -6.72 17.19
N ARG A 28 7.12 -5.96 18.27
CA ARG A 28 7.50 -6.44 19.60
C ARG A 28 6.28 -7.06 20.26
N ILE A 29 6.46 -8.27 20.78
CA ILE A 29 5.45 -9.03 21.52
C ILE A 29 5.95 -9.20 22.95
N THR A 30 5.15 -8.78 23.92
CA THR A 30 5.47 -8.87 25.34
C THR A 30 4.47 -9.77 26.03
N ALA A 31 4.96 -10.79 26.74
CA ALA A 31 4.17 -11.64 27.57
C ALA A 31 4.13 -11.09 29.00
N ASN A 32 2.92 -10.81 29.50
CA ASN A 32 2.68 -10.25 30.82
C ASN A 32 2.19 -11.34 31.81
N GLY A 33 2.30 -11.06 33.10
CA GLY A 33 1.88 -11.96 34.18
C GLY A 33 2.99 -12.83 34.73
N ASP A 34 2.63 -13.84 35.53
CA ASP A 34 3.59 -14.69 36.25
C ASP A 34 4.25 -15.73 35.32
N ASP A 35 3.48 -16.27 34.36
CA ASP A 35 4.01 -17.17 33.32
C ASP A 35 4.28 -16.39 32.02
N ARG A 36 5.52 -15.93 31.88
CA ARG A 36 5.99 -15.14 30.76
C ARG A 36 6.50 -15.99 29.60
N ARG A 37 6.55 -17.31 29.81
CA ARG A 37 7.07 -18.23 28.80
C ARG A 37 5.99 -18.56 27.77
N VAL A 38 6.31 -18.32 26.53
CA VAL A 38 5.52 -18.66 25.35
C VAL A 38 6.29 -19.70 24.54
N HIS A 39 5.66 -20.82 24.19
CA HIS A 39 6.29 -21.87 23.38
C HIS A 39 6.23 -21.55 21.89
N ALA A 40 5.14 -20.98 21.42
CA ALA A 40 4.96 -20.50 20.06
C ALA A 40 3.70 -19.63 19.99
N ILE A 41 3.58 -18.82 18.94
CA ILE A 41 2.31 -18.17 18.56
C ILE A 41 2.07 -18.41 17.07
N ALA A 42 0.92 -18.99 16.73
CA ALA A 42 0.40 -18.93 15.37
C ALA A 42 -0.31 -17.59 15.21
N LEU A 43 0.43 -16.58 14.77
CA LEU A 43 -0.02 -15.18 14.72
C LEU A 43 -0.59 -14.84 13.33
N ARG A 44 -1.72 -14.14 13.34
CA ARG A 44 -2.29 -13.47 12.18
C ARG A 44 -2.35 -11.97 12.46
N CYS A 45 -2.01 -11.18 11.47
CA CYS A 45 -2.09 -9.73 11.53
C CYS A 45 -2.83 -9.21 10.31
N GLN A 46 -3.88 -8.42 10.56
CA GLN A 46 -4.55 -7.61 9.54
C GLN A 46 -4.02 -6.19 9.64
N LEU A 47 -3.56 -5.65 8.51
CA LEU A 47 -3.08 -4.29 8.41
C LEU A 47 -4.15 -3.43 7.73
N ARG A 48 -4.48 -2.29 8.33
CA ARG A 48 -5.44 -1.30 7.79
C ARG A 48 -4.80 0.07 7.74
N VAL A 49 -4.91 0.73 6.60
CA VAL A 49 -4.59 2.17 6.48
C VAL A 49 -5.67 2.97 7.18
N GLN A 50 -5.27 4.00 7.93
CA GLN A 50 -6.16 4.93 8.64
C GLN A 50 -6.07 6.34 8.00
N PRO A 51 -6.72 6.58 6.85
CA PRO A 51 -6.55 7.83 6.12
C PRO A 51 -7.03 9.05 6.91
N ALA A 52 -8.04 8.89 7.77
CA ALA A 52 -8.58 9.97 8.60
C ALA A 52 -7.60 10.49 9.67
N GLU A 53 -6.56 9.70 10.02
CA GLU A 53 -5.57 10.07 11.04
C GLU A 53 -4.36 10.84 10.46
N ARG A 54 -4.41 11.23 9.19
CA ARG A 54 -3.37 11.96 8.49
C ARG A 54 -3.87 13.33 8.01
N ARG A 55 -2.96 14.30 7.93
CA ARG A 55 -3.17 15.56 7.22
C ARG A 55 -2.60 15.45 5.82
N TYR A 56 -3.23 16.12 4.87
CA TYR A 56 -2.87 16.09 3.46
C TYR A 56 -2.55 17.50 2.96
N SER A 57 -1.55 17.62 2.10
CA SER A 57 -1.30 18.83 1.31
C SER A 57 -2.38 18.98 0.23
N ASP A 58 -2.44 20.14 -0.42
CA ASP A 58 -3.42 20.36 -1.50
C ASP A 58 -3.12 19.48 -2.72
N ALA A 59 -1.85 19.27 -3.06
CA ALA A 59 -1.44 18.37 -4.13
C ALA A 59 -1.79 16.90 -3.84
N GLU A 60 -1.59 16.43 -2.60
CA GLU A 60 -2.01 15.08 -2.20
C GLU A 60 -3.53 14.94 -2.23
N ALA A 61 -4.26 15.98 -1.84
CA ALA A 61 -5.72 15.96 -1.85
C ALA A 61 -6.27 15.89 -3.27
N GLU A 62 -5.67 16.59 -4.23
CA GLU A 62 -6.01 16.50 -5.64
C GLU A 62 -5.80 15.08 -6.17
N GLY A 63 -4.63 14.47 -5.90
CA GLY A 63 -4.33 13.09 -6.30
C GLY A 63 -5.23 12.04 -5.66
N LEU A 64 -5.86 12.34 -4.51
CA LEU A 64 -6.77 11.44 -3.80
C LEU A 64 -8.24 11.65 -4.15
N GLY A 65 -8.57 12.62 -5.02
CA GLY A 65 -9.94 12.94 -5.42
C GLY A 65 -10.70 11.74 -6.00
N ASP A 66 -10.04 10.90 -6.78
CA ASP A 66 -10.63 9.67 -7.35
C ASP A 66 -10.99 8.62 -6.29
N LEU A 67 -10.28 8.60 -5.15
CA LEU A 67 -10.50 7.63 -4.08
C LEU A 67 -11.55 8.09 -3.08
N PHE A 68 -11.50 9.38 -2.69
CA PHE A 68 -12.27 9.89 -1.58
C PHE A 68 -13.29 10.97 -1.97
N GLY A 69 -13.28 11.38 -3.24
CA GLY A 69 -14.11 12.48 -3.73
C GLY A 69 -13.60 13.84 -3.27
N GLU A 70 -14.48 14.83 -3.35
CA GLU A 70 -14.19 16.22 -2.96
C GLU A 70 -13.82 16.34 -1.48
N ARG A 71 -12.84 17.20 -1.17
CA ARG A 71 -12.26 17.38 0.16
C ARG A 71 -13.27 17.72 1.26
N GLU A 72 -14.35 18.43 0.89
CA GLU A 72 -15.44 18.79 1.80
C GLU A 72 -16.19 17.56 2.34
N ARG A 73 -16.12 16.44 1.63
CA ARG A 73 -16.78 15.18 2.00
C ARG A 73 -15.88 14.23 2.77
N TRP A 74 -14.61 14.53 2.95
CA TRP A 74 -13.62 13.65 3.55
C TRP A 74 -13.93 13.25 4.99
N GLY A 75 -14.62 14.08 5.73
CA GLY A 75 -15.14 13.70 7.06
C GLY A 75 -16.03 12.45 7.07
N ARG A 76 -16.53 12.01 5.89
CA ARG A 76 -17.35 10.80 5.74
C ARG A 76 -16.73 9.75 4.83
N SER A 77 -15.83 10.12 3.93
CA SER A 77 -15.26 9.23 2.92
C SER A 77 -13.89 8.64 3.30
N LEU A 78 -13.13 9.28 4.21
CA LEU A 78 -11.86 8.75 4.70
C LEU A 78 -12.07 7.56 5.66
N ASN A 79 -12.57 6.46 5.12
CA ASN A 79 -12.75 5.23 5.89
C ASN A 79 -11.44 4.42 5.94
N PRO A 80 -11.25 3.62 7.01
CA PRO A 80 -10.13 2.68 7.07
C PRO A 80 -10.14 1.73 5.87
N MET A 81 -8.99 1.58 5.22
CA MET A 81 -8.82 0.68 4.07
C MET A 81 -8.01 -0.54 4.49
N GLN A 82 -8.45 -1.71 4.05
CA GLN A 82 -7.67 -2.91 4.23
C GLN A 82 -6.43 -2.85 3.34
N PHE A 83 -5.26 -3.12 3.92
CA PHE A 83 -4.01 -3.14 3.19
C PHE A 83 -3.52 -4.57 2.96
N ALA A 84 -3.38 -5.36 4.03
CA ALA A 84 -2.88 -6.72 3.92
C ALA A 84 -3.36 -7.63 5.05
N HIS A 85 -3.24 -8.94 4.82
CA HIS A 85 -3.29 -9.99 5.83
C HIS A 85 -2.03 -10.82 5.77
N VAL A 86 -1.38 -10.99 6.91
CA VAL A 86 -0.19 -11.83 7.02
C VAL A 86 -0.33 -12.82 8.16
N SER A 87 0.34 -13.95 8.03
CA SER A 87 0.39 -14.98 9.06
C SER A 87 1.83 -15.43 9.24
N VAL A 88 2.25 -15.50 10.50
CA VAL A 88 3.60 -15.96 10.86
C VAL A 88 3.53 -16.89 12.06
N VAL A 89 4.51 -17.75 12.19
CA VAL A 89 4.75 -18.51 13.42
C VAL A 89 5.84 -17.80 14.19
N VAL A 90 5.50 -17.32 15.39
CA VAL A 90 6.45 -16.72 16.33
C VAL A 90 7.09 -17.86 17.13
N PRO A 91 8.42 -17.98 17.09
CA PRO A 91 9.13 -18.96 17.90
C PRO A 91 8.95 -18.72 19.41
N GLY A 92 9.29 -19.72 20.22
CA GLY A 92 9.22 -19.61 21.67
C GLY A 92 10.10 -18.51 22.24
N PHE A 93 9.61 -17.83 23.27
CA PHE A 93 10.32 -16.76 23.97
C PHE A 93 9.94 -16.66 25.44
N ASP A 94 10.72 -15.93 26.21
CA ASP A 94 10.43 -15.55 27.59
C ASP A 94 10.44 -14.03 27.72
N GLY A 95 9.39 -13.50 28.33
CA GLY A 95 9.19 -12.06 28.53
C GLY A 95 8.84 -11.30 27.27
N SER A 96 9.76 -11.08 26.35
CA SER A 96 9.46 -10.37 25.09
C SER A 96 10.30 -10.88 23.93
N THR A 97 9.78 -10.68 22.72
CA THR A 97 10.48 -10.96 21.46
C THR A 97 10.11 -9.94 20.40
N GLU A 98 10.91 -9.87 19.35
CA GLU A 98 10.59 -9.13 18.14
C GLU A 98 10.45 -10.09 16.97
N VAL A 99 9.45 -9.86 16.14
CA VAL A 99 9.17 -10.65 14.95
C VAL A 99 8.97 -9.74 13.75
N ASP A 100 9.52 -10.14 12.63
CA ASP A 100 9.30 -9.49 11.35
C ASP A 100 8.05 -10.08 10.69
N LEU A 101 7.14 -9.19 10.27
CA LEU A 101 5.94 -9.52 9.50
C LEU A 101 6.18 -9.08 8.05
N PRO A 102 6.56 -9.98 7.15
CA PRO A 102 6.70 -9.65 5.73
C PRO A 102 5.33 -9.46 5.08
N VAL A 103 5.15 -8.32 4.45
CA VAL A 103 3.94 -7.93 3.72
C VAL A 103 4.29 -7.78 2.24
N PRO A 104 4.04 -8.79 1.41
CA PRO A 104 4.22 -8.66 -0.03
C PRO A 104 3.24 -7.61 -0.59
N CYS A 105 3.78 -6.66 -1.34
CA CYS A 105 3.05 -5.58 -1.99
C CYS A 105 2.97 -5.84 -3.50
N SER A 106 2.37 -6.98 -3.87
CA SER A 106 2.19 -7.41 -5.26
C SER A 106 0.93 -6.80 -5.88
N TYR A 107 0.70 -7.11 -7.16
CA TYR A 107 -0.49 -6.66 -7.92
C TYR A 107 -1.84 -6.97 -7.27
N ASP A 108 -1.89 -7.95 -6.38
CA ASP A 108 -3.10 -8.32 -5.63
C ASP A 108 -3.31 -7.46 -4.38
N THR A 109 -2.34 -6.57 -4.07
CA THR A 109 -2.53 -5.55 -3.03
C THR A 109 -3.66 -4.65 -3.49
N ASP A 110 -4.60 -4.37 -2.60
CA ASP A 110 -5.79 -3.59 -2.89
C ASP A 110 -5.44 -2.34 -3.73
N ILE A 111 -6.08 -2.23 -4.89
CA ILE A 111 -5.87 -1.13 -5.85
C ILE A 111 -6.05 0.23 -5.17
N ALA A 112 -6.99 0.31 -4.21
CA ALA A 112 -7.23 1.52 -3.44
C ALA A 112 -6.02 1.89 -2.55
N ALA A 113 -5.38 0.90 -1.91
CA ALA A 113 -4.20 1.15 -1.08
C ALA A 113 -3.00 1.59 -1.93
N THR A 114 -2.79 0.98 -3.10
CA THR A 114 -1.72 1.37 -4.03
C THR A 114 -1.91 2.81 -4.52
N ARG A 115 -3.09 3.18 -5.00
CA ARG A 115 -3.41 4.55 -5.42
C ARG A 115 -3.25 5.54 -4.28
N TYR A 116 -3.62 5.15 -3.08
CA TYR A 116 -3.44 5.98 -1.90
C TYR A 116 -1.96 6.29 -1.66
N PHE A 117 -1.09 5.27 -1.63
CA PHE A 117 0.34 5.48 -1.41
C PHE A 117 1.02 6.29 -2.53
N GLU A 118 0.62 6.09 -3.79
CA GLU A 118 1.15 6.81 -4.94
C GLU A 118 0.84 8.31 -4.90
N ALA A 119 -0.34 8.69 -4.39
CA ALA A 119 -0.74 10.09 -4.26
C ALA A 119 -0.02 10.84 -3.13
N LEU A 120 0.64 10.13 -2.19
CA LEU A 120 1.31 10.76 -1.07
C LEU A 120 2.70 11.25 -1.45
N THR A 121 3.05 12.45 -1.00
CA THR A 121 4.34 13.08 -1.31
C THR A 121 5.36 12.95 -0.20
N ASP A 122 4.95 13.01 1.08
CA ASP A 122 5.84 13.01 2.24
C ASP A 122 5.08 12.62 3.52
N GLY A 123 5.78 12.62 4.65
CA GLY A 123 5.22 12.35 5.98
C GLY A 123 5.01 10.86 6.27
N GLU A 124 4.03 10.55 7.11
CA GLU A 124 3.79 9.20 7.61
C GLU A 124 2.38 8.72 7.27
N VAL A 125 2.26 7.44 7.00
CA VAL A 125 0.99 6.73 6.82
C VAL A 125 0.63 6.03 8.12
N PRO A 126 -0.49 6.40 8.76
CA PRO A 126 -0.98 5.69 9.94
C PRO A 126 -1.58 4.35 9.51
N LEU A 127 -1.07 3.27 10.11
CA LEU A 127 -1.49 1.89 9.89
C LEU A 127 -1.92 1.28 11.21
N LEU A 128 -3.10 0.67 11.26
CA LEU A 128 -3.58 -0.10 12.38
C LEU A 128 -3.32 -1.59 12.10
N LEU A 129 -2.55 -2.22 12.99
CA LEU A 129 -2.24 -3.64 12.99
C LEU A 129 -3.19 -4.33 13.98
N LEU A 130 -4.04 -5.23 13.52
CA LEU A 130 -4.98 -5.99 14.31
C LEU A 130 -4.49 -7.43 14.44
N PHE A 131 -4.27 -7.88 15.65
CA PHE A 131 -3.68 -9.19 15.91
C PHE A 131 -4.74 -10.21 16.31
N SER A 132 -4.56 -11.44 15.83
CA SER A 132 -5.36 -12.59 16.18
C SER A 132 -4.51 -13.86 16.08
N GLY A 133 -5.00 -14.97 16.60
CA GLY A 133 -4.27 -16.23 16.49
C GLY A 133 -4.34 -17.06 17.75
N THR A 134 -3.34 -17.91 17.93
CA THR A 134 -3.29 -18.89 19.02
C THR A 134 -1.89 -18.88 19.63
N ALA A 135 -1.82 -18.66 20.93
CA ALA A 135 -0.61 -18.78 21.73
C ALA A 135 -0.55 -20.15 22.42
N PHE A 136 0.61 -20.76 22.41
CA PHE A 136 0.92 -22.02 23.09
C PHE A 136 1.81 -21.71 24.29
N ARG A 137 1.28 -21.96 25.52
CA ARG A 137 1.93 -21.62 26.78
C ARG A 137 1.91 -22.80 27.76
N GLY A 138 2.50 -22.61 28.93
CA GLY A 138 2.35 -23.46 30.12
C GLY A 138 3.60 -24.21 30.55
N PRO A 139 3.83 -24.34 31.86
CA PRO A 139 5.05 -24.92 32.44
C PRO A 139 5.12 -26.45 32.40
N GLY A 140 4.03 -27.16 32.10
CA GLY A 140 3.97 -28.62 32.11
C GLY A 140 3.26 -29.24 30.92
N GLY A 141 2.96 -28.45 29.88
CA GLY A 141 2.24 -28.90 28.70
C GLY A 141 1.76 -27.70 27.88
N PHE A 142 1.17 -28.00 26.73
CA PHE A 142 0.65 -26.94 25.87
C PHE A 142 -0.74 -26.51 26.34
N GLN A 143 -0.82 -25.34 26.95
CA GLN A 143 -2.10 -24.62 27.05
C GLN A 143 -2.29 -23.83 25.75
N VAL A 144 -3.47 -23.95 25.19
CA VAL A 144 -3.85 -23.27 23.97
C VAL A 144 -4.71 -22.07 24.34
N GLU A 145 -4.20 -20.87 24.10
CA GLU A 145 -4.89 -19.62 24.42
C GLU A 145 -5.11 -18.82 23.15
N PRO A 146 -6.34 -18.33 22.88
CA PRO A 146 -6.55 -17.40 21.76
C PRO A 146 -5.88 -16.06 22.09
N VAL A 147 -5.26 -15.45 21.07
CA VAL A 147 -4.87 -14.02 21.13
C VAL A 147 -6.17 -13.22 21.22
N PRO A 148 -6.36 -12.37 22.26
CA PRO A 148 -7.59 -11.61 22.40
C PRO A 148 -7.86 -10.71 21.20
N TRP A 149 -9.12 -10.62 20.79
CA TRP A 149 -9.56 -9.86 19.60
C TRP A 149 -9.28 -8.34 19.66
N ASN A 150 -9.07 -7.79 20.84
CA ASN A 150 -8.78 -6.37 21.07
C ASN A 150 -7.28 -6.03 21.04
N LYS A 151 -6.44 -6.94 20.58
CA LYS A 151 -5.01 -6.69 20.48
C LYS A 151 -4.70 -6.00 19.17
N GLU A 152 -4.17 -4.78 19.29
CA GLU A 152 -3.85 -3.93 18.18
C GLU A 152 -2.57 -3.12 18.46
N ALA A 153 -1.95 -2.60 17.40
CA ALA A 153 -0.86 -1.65 17.48
C ALA A 153 -0.97 -0.63 16.35
N LEU A 154 -0.71 0.63 16.65
CA LEU A 154 -0.57 1.68 15.66
C LEU A 154 0.87 1.68 15.12
N CYS A 155 1.02 1.74 13.82
CA CYS A 155 2.30 1.93 13.13
C CYS A 155 2.22 3.20 12.28
N ARG A 156 3.24 4.04 12.35
CA ARG A 156 3.41 5.19 11.46
C ARG A 156 4.52 4.88 10.47
N MET A 157 4.15 4.53 9.26
CA MET A 157 5.08 4.20 8.20
C MET A 157 5.47 5.49 7.44
N PRO A 158 6.76 5.86 7.37
CA PRO A 158 7.18 6.94 6.50
C PRO A 158 6.85 6.65 5.04
N VAL A 159 6.31 7.63 4.30
CA VAL A 159 6.04 7.50 2.85
C VAL A 159 7.32 7.15 2.09
N ALA A 160 8.48 7.64 2.56
CA ALA A 160 9.78 7.31 1.99
C ALA A 160 10.07 5.79 1.96
N VAL A 161 9.62 5.02 2.95
CA VAL A 161 9.81 3.56 2.99
C VAL A 161 9.02 2.85 1.88
N TRP A 162 7.80 3.33 1.60
CA TRP A 162 7.03 2.84 0.46
C TRP A 162 7.74 3.12 -0.87
N ARG A 163 8.21 4.35 -1.06
CA ARG A 163 8.93 4.75 -2.27
C ARG A 163 10.23 3.97 -2.44
N GLU A 164 11.01 3.84 -1.37
CA GLU A 164 12.23 3.03 -1.37
C GLU A 164 11.95 1.60 -1.85
N MET A 165 10.90 0.96 -1.32
CA MET A 165 10.51 -0.38 -1.73
C MET A 165 10.15 -0.44 -3.22
N ILE A 166 9.40 0.52 -3.74
CA ILE A 166 9.04 0.57 -5.16
C ILE A 166 10.28 0.81 -6.02
N ASP A 167 11.12 1.79 -5.68
CA ASP A 167 12.32 2.14 -6.44
C ASP A 167 13.36 1.01 -6.47
N GLN A 168 13.46 0.20 -5.42
CA GLN A 168 14.33 -0.97 -5.40
C GLN A 168 13.93 -2.05 -6.41
N HIS A 169 12.63 -2.22 -6.65
CA HIS A 169 12.10 -3.25 -7.55
C HIS A 169 11.78 -2.72 -8.95
N PHE A 170 11.44 -1.44 -9.05
CA PHE A 170 11.04 -0.76 -10.29
C PHE A 170 11.73 0.60 -10.42
N PRO A 171 13.07 0.66 -10.55
CA PRO A 171 13.82 1.92 -10.56
C PRO A 171 13.37 2.81 -11.72
N GLY A 172 12.85 4.00 -11.40
CA GLY A 172 12.35 4.96 -12.39
C GLY A 172 11.15 4.47 -13.20
N CYS A 173 10.46 3.43 -12.76
CA CYS A 173 9.32 2.86 -13.46
C CYS A 173 8.10 2.79 -12.55
N GLY A 174 6.93 2.86 -13.16
CA GLY A 174 5.65 2.52 -12.54
C GLY A 174 5.01 1.33 -13.23
N TRP A 175 3.94 0.83 -12.67
CA TRP A 175 3.13 -0.23 -13.28
C TRP A 175 1.68 0.25 -13.41
N LEU A 176 1.00 -0.22 -14.44
CA LEU A 176 -0.38 0.12 -14.71
C LEU A 176 -1.17 -1.16 -15.02
N ARG A 177 -2.27 -1.37 -14.31
CA ARG A 177 -3.23 -2.43 -14.61
C ARG A 177 -4.26 -1.93 -15.59
N LEU A 178 -4.32 -2.55 -16.76
CA LEU A 178 -5.30 -2.25 -17.80
C LEU A 178 -6.20 -3.45 -18.08
N PRO A 179 -7.49 -3.23 -18.39
CA PRO A 179 -8.37 -4.27 -18.93
C PRO A 179 -7.78 -4.89 -20.19
N ARG A 180 -8.04 -6.18 -20.42
CA ARG A 180 -7.53 -6.92 -21.59
C ARG A 180 -7.87 -6.24 -22.91
N GLU A 181 -9.07 -5.69 -23.00
CA GLU A 181 -9.56 -4.99 -24.20
C GLU A 181 -8.72 -3.75 -24.51
N VAL A 182 -8.42 -2.94 -23.49
CA VAL A 182 -7.56 -1.76 -23.62
C VAL A 182 -6.14 -2.16 -24.01
N LEU A 183 -5.58 -3.21 -23.40
CA LEU A 183 -4.26 -3.73 -23.78
C LEU A 183 -4.25 -4.22 -25.25
N THR A 184 -5.33 -4.84 -25.71
CA THR A 184 -5.45 -5.31 -27.10
C THR A 184 -5.51 -4.10 -28.05
N ALA A 185 -6.28 -3.08 -27.70
CA ALA A 185 -6.34 -1.83 -28.49
C ALA A 185 -4.97 -1.14 -28.58
N LEU A 186 -4.25 -1.02 -27.43
CA LEU A 186 -2.92 -0.47 -27.37
C LEU A 186 -1.91 -1.27 -28.19
N ARG A 187 -1.97 -2.61 -28.16
CA ARG A 187 -1.13 -3.47 -29.02
C ARG A 187 -1.38 -3.19 -30.49
N GLY A 188 -2.65 -3.09 -30.88
CA GLY A 188 -3.04 -2.74 -32.24
C GLY A 188 -2.54 -1.36 -32.66
N TYR A 189 -2.64 -0.38 -31.78
CA TYR A 189 -2.12 0.97 -32.02
C TYR A 189 -0.59 0.92 -32.24
N ARG A 190 0.14 0.31 -31.30
CA ARG A 190 1.60 0.15 -31.38
C ARG A 190 2.03 -0.48 -32.70
N SER A 191 1.38 -1.58 -33.10
CA SER A 191 1.68 -2.29 -34.33
C SER A 191 1.43 -1.44 -35.57
N ARG A 192 0.31 -0.73 -35.65
CA ARG A 192 -0.03 0.16 -36.81
C ARG A 192 0.95 1.29 -36.97
N HIS A 193 1.50 1.84 -35.87
CA HIS A 193 2.40 2.97 -35.89
C HIS A 193 3.88 2.56 -35.85
N GLY A 194 4.20 1.26 -35.85
CA GLY A 194 5.57 0.76 -35.83
C GLY A 194 6.38 1.16 -34.58
N LEU A 195 5.71 1.33 -33.43
CA LEU A 195 6.36 1.83 -32.23
C LEU A 195 7.16 0.73 -31.53
N PRO A 196 8.42 1.03 -31.11
CA PRO A 196 9.33 0.00 -30.60
C PRO A 196 8.98 -0.46 -29.19
N SER A 197 8.42 0.40 -28.36
CA SER A 197 8.17 0.12 -26.93
C SER A 197 6.80 0.59 -26.46
N TRP A 198 6.43 0.24 -25.22
CA TRP A 198 5.20 0.72 -24.59
C TRP A 198 5.30 2.20 -24.22
N GLU A 199 6.47 2.64 -23.76
CA GLU A 199 6.77 4.02 -23.42
C GLU A 199 6.51 4.91 -24.65
N ALA A 200 7.14 4.59 -25.79
CA ALA A 200 6.93 5.32 -27.04
C ALA A 200 5.45 5.34 -27.48
N THR A 201 4.72 4.24 -27.18
CA THR A 201 3.28 4.16 -27.49
C THR A 201 2.47 5.14 -26.65
N VAL A 202 2.73 5.20 -25.36
CA VAL A 202 2.02 6.10 -24.44
C VAL A 202 2.41 7.54 -24.69
N GLU A 203 3.69 7.84 -24.87
CA GLU A 203 4.20 9.18 -25.19
C GLU A 203 3.55 9.74 -26.47
N GLN A 204 3.44 8.92 -27.51
CA GLN A 204 2.78 9.35 -28.75
C GLN A 204 1.30 9.61 -28.55
N LEU A 205 0.60 8.78 -27.77
CA LEU A 205 -0.81 9.00 -27.46
C LEU A 205 -1.03 10.28 -26.66
N LEU A 206 -0.17 10.57 -25.68
CA LEU A 206 -0.22 11.80 -24.89
C LEU A 206 0.04 13.03 -25.78
N THR A 207 1.04 12.97 -26.63
CA THR A 207 1.34 14.06 -27.58
C THR A 207 0.17 14.35 -28.52
N HIS A 208 -0.53 13.32 -29.01
CA HIS A 208 -1.71 13.50 -29.84
C HIS A 208 -2.88 14.11 -29.05
N ALA A 209 -3.10 13.66 -27.81
CA ALA A 209 -4.14 14.20 -26.95
C ALA A 209 -3.92 15.67 -26.60
N GLU A 210 -2.67 16.08 -26.35
CA GLU A 210 -2.30 17.48 -26.10
C GLU A 210 -2.51 18.35 -27.37
N ALA A 211 -2.15 17.86 -28.54
CA ALA A 211 -2.36 18.55 -29.80
C ALA A 211 -3.84 18.74 -30.14
N ASP A 212 -4.69 17.78 -29.75
CA ASP A 212 -6.14 17.85 -29.92
C ASP A 212 -6.82 18.79 -28.88
N ALA A 213 -6.20 18.95 -27.71
CA ALA A 213 -6.70 19.82 -26.64
C ALA A 213 -6.42 21.31 -26.87
N ASP A 214 -5.38 21.67 -27.67
CA ASP A 214 -5.08 23.05 -28.10
C ASP A 214 -5.23 23.18 -29.62
N PRO A 215 -6.45 23.24 -30.16
CA PRO A 215 -6.66 23.48 -31.56
C PRO A 215 -6.28 24.94 -31.87
N ALA A 216 -5.09 25.15 -32.46
CA ALA A 216 -4.71 26.44 -32.95
C ALA A 216 -5.85 27.06 -33.79
N PRO A 217 -6.23 28.34 -33.57
CA PRO A 217 -7.32 28.96 -34.29
C PRO A 217 -7.06 28.86 -35.80
N ARG A 218 -7.91 28.12 -36.51
CA ARG A 218 -7.93 28.10 -37.96
C ARG A 218 -8.19 29.52 -38.44
N LEU A 219 -7.16 30.21 -38.88
CA LEU A 219 -7.30 31.46 -39.60
C LEU A 219 -8.15 31.18 -40.83
N LEU A 220 -9.40 31.58 -40.77
CA LEU A 220 -10.27 31.67 -41.96
C LEU A 220 -9.63 32.76 -42.88
N THR A 221 -8.85 32.33 -43.85
CA THR A 221 -8.51 33.17 -44.98
C THR A 221 -9.78 33.44 -45.73
N THR A 222 -10.35 34.62 -45.49
CA THR A 222 -11.38 35.20 -46.36
C THR A 222 -10.68 35.59 -47.69
N GLU A 223 -10.78 34.73 -48.69
CA GLU A 223 -10.52 35.13 -50.06
C GLU A 223 -11.56 36.16 -50.47
N GLY A 224 -11.09 37.40 -50.56
CA GLY A 224 -11.84 38.49 -51.16
C GLY A 224 -12.08 38.21 -52.62
N SER A 225 -13.35 38.15 -53.03
CA SER A 225 -13.74 38.17 -54.44
C SER A 225 -13.51 39.56 -55.00
N PRO A 226 -12.81 39.71 -56.13
CA PRO A 226 -12.86 40.97 -56.86
C PRO A 226 -14.09 41.08 -57.78
N ALA A 227 -14.66 42.26 -57.77
CA ALA A 227 -15.77 42.71 -58.65
C ALA A 227 -15.36 42.80 -60.10
#